data_f63cfb3553ecc1ab9ef2cf771c436631
#
_entry.id   f63cfb3553ecc1ab9ef2cf771c436631
#
_cell.length_a   1.000
_cell.length_b   1.000
_cell.length_c   1.000
_cell.angle_alpha   90.00
_cell.angle_beta   90.00
_cell.angle_gamma   90.00
#
_symmetry.space_group_name_H-M   'P 1'
#
loop_
_entity.id
_entity.type
_entity.pdbx_description
1 polymer ?
#
loop_
_entity_poly.entity_id
_entity_poly.type
_entity_poly.pdbx_seq_one_letter_code
_entity_poly.pdbx_strand_id
1 'polypeptide(L)'
;MATAIKDTVNNMLSALNLGGKKEEAEPLPDPPSEEEYKELKEKYDNAEQGHVLTFWDELSTGEKGSLYQQLLPINPEHINNISKTALHPAKEENQEKPKLEPFPASATTSTIDTEGDELSGWSEAGLKLISENKVAVVLMAGGQGTRLGSAAPKGCYNIGLPSEKSLFQLQGERIWRLQHLANRRFEKDDVVIPWYIMTSGPTRKATQEFFEQMKYFGLNRNNVVFFEQGVLPCISMEGQILMETKSRAAVAPDGNGGIYQALMASGIVTDMRERGIQHIHAYCVDNCLVRVADPTFIGFSAEKGVDIATKSVRKRDAKEQVGLILQKNGKPDVVEYTEMDSEKAEATDNKDSKLLKFRAANIVNHYYSFEFLESIPNWSHKLPHHVAKKKIPCIDNEGREVKPDKPNGVKLEQFVFDCFPFLEMEKFACMEVKREDEFSPLKNAKGTGHDDPDTSRFDILQQGRRFLEGAGATITSDRGDEEGSGVEVSPLISYGGEGLEFLNGREIKAPAVIEKEQ
;
A
#
# COMPACT_ATOMS: atom_id res chain seq x y z
N MET A 1 -19.32 -26.95 7.88
CA MET A 1 -18.10 -26.37 7.29
C MET A 1 -17.64 -25.08 7.98
N ALA A 2 -18.54 -24.14 8.28
CA ALA A 2 -18.19 -22.88 8.95
C ALA A 2 -17.53 -23.06 10.33
N THR A 3 -17.96 -24.03 11.12
CA THR A 3 -17.40 -24.30 12.46
C THR A 3 -15.96 -24.85 12.39
N ALA A 4 -15.64 -25.68 11.42
CA ALA A 4 -14.29 -26.22 11.23
C ALA A 4 -13.29 -25.17 10.73
N ILE A 5 -13.74 -24.17 9.98
CA ILE A 5 -12.90 -23.04 9.55
C ILE A 5 -12.66 -22.09 10.73
N LYS A 6 -13.67 -21.90 11.57
CA LYS A 6 -13.60 -21.06 12.78
C LYS A 6 -12.58 -21.58 13.78
N ASP A 7 -12.57 -22.89 14.03
CA ASP A 7 -11.60 -23.55 14.90
C ASP A 7 -10.18 -23.50 14.30
N THR A 8 -10.05 -23.57 12.99
CA THR A 8 -8.76 -23.49 12.29
C THR A 8 -8.17 -22.06 12.37
N VAL A 9 -8.96 -21.02 12.18
CA VAL A 9 -8.50 -19.61 12.26
C VAL A 9 -8.14 -19.22 13.70
N ASN A 10 -8.94 -19.61 14.70
CA ASN A 10 -8.64 -19.36 16.11
C ASN A 10 -7.42 -20.15 16.60
N ASN A 11 -7.26 -21.39 16.17
CA ASN A 11 -6.06 -22.20 16.45
C ASN A 11 -4.81 -21.63 15.77
N MET A 12 -4.94 -20.98 14.63
CA MET A 12 -3.82 -20.33 13.94
C MET A 12 -3.40 -19.02 14.59
N LEU A 13 -4.36 -18.19 15.00
CA LEU A 13 -4.07 -16.95 15.76
C LEU A 13 -3.42 -17.27 17.11
N SER A 14 -3.81 -18.39 17.73
CA SER A 14 -3.16 -18.90 18.94
C SER A 14 -1.82 -19.59 18.64
N ALA A 15 -1.63 -20.25 17.50
CA ALA A 15 -0.36 -20.83 17.10
C ALA A 15 0.69 -19.80 16.66
N LEU A 16 0.25 -18.66 16.12
CA LEU A 16 1.13 -17.50 15.88
C LEU A 16 1.53 -16.80 17.19
N ASN A 17 0.78 -17.00 18.28
CA ASN A 17 1.06 -16.43 19.60
C ASN A 17 1.66 -17.41 20.62
N LEU A 18 1.57 -18.72 20.40
CA LEU A 18 1.98 -19.73 21.39
C LEU A 18 2.53 -20.97 20.68
N GLY A 19 3.81 -21.02 20.52
CA GLY A 19 4.41 -22.28 20.17
C GLY A 19 5.73 -22.11 19.47
N GLY A 20 6.76 -21.95 20.26
CA GLY A 20 8.11 -22.24 19.82
C GLY A 20 8.25 -23.69 19.36
N LYS A 21 7.76 -24.03 18.16
CA LYS A 21 8.48 -24.98 17.36
C LYS A 21 9.77 -24.25 17.03
N LYS A 22 10.89 -24.76 17.55
CA LYS A 22 12.20 -24.42 17.00
C LYS A 22 12.08 -24.71 15.52
N GLU A 23 11.92 -23.68 14.68
CA GLU A 23 12.23 -23.80 13.27
C GLU A 23 13.65 -24.34 13.23
N GLU A 24 13.88 -25.43 12.51
CA GLU A 24 15.23 -25.78 12.13
C GLU A 24 15.74 -24.58 11.37
N ALA A 25 16.68 -23.85 11.98
CA ALA A 25 17.27 -22.66 11.38
C ALA A 25 17.80 -23.08 10.01
N GLU A 26 17.40 -22.38 8.97
CA GLU A 26 18.00 -22.59 7.65
C GLU A 26 19.52 -22.58 7.79
N PRO A 27 20.23 -23.49 7.13
CA PRO A 27 21.69 -23.53 7.24
C PRO A 27 22.24 -22.14 6.86
N LEU A 28 23.08 -21.60 7.73
CA LEU A 28 23.72 -20.31 7.46
C LEU A 28 24.56 -20.44 6.17
N PRO A 29 24.60 -19.38 5.34
CA PRO A 29 25.33 -19.42 4.09
C PRO A 29 26.84 -19.65 4.33
N ASP A 30 27.49 -20.30 3.36
CA ASP A 30 28.92 -20.46 3.39
C ASP A 30 29.66 -19.11 3.39
N PRO A 31 30.82 -19.01 4.04
CA PRO A 31 31.60 -17.79 4.03
C PRO A 31 32.16 -17.53 2.62
N PRO A 32 32.41 -16.27 2.25
CA PRO A 32 33.09 -15.95 1.01
C PRO A 32 34.53 -16.51 1.00
N SER A 33 35.07 -16.68 -0.20
CA SER A 33 36.50 -16.89 -0.38
C SER A 33 37.31 -15.65 0.09
N GLU A 34 38.62 -15.82 0.28
CA GLU A 34 39.49 -14.70 0.64
C GLU A 34 39.48 -13.57 -0.40
N GLU A 35 39.36 -13.92 -1.68
CA GLU A 35 39.31 -12.97 -2.79
C GLU A 35 37.99 -12.18 -2.76
N GLU A 36 36.86 -12.83 -2.64
CA GLU A 36 35.53 -12.20 -2.52
C GLU A 36 35.44 -11.30 -1.29
N TYR A 37 35.98 -11.72 -0.16
CA TYR A 37 36.06 -10.86 1.04
C TYR A 37 36.90 -9.63 0.80
N LYS A 38 38.06 -9.78 0.14
CA LYS A 38 38.95 -8.66 -0.17
C LYS A 38 38.27 -7.64 -1.07
N GLU A 39 37.57 -8.09 -2.11
CA GLU A 39 36.80 -7.22 -3.00
C GLU A 39 35.70 -6.47 -2.25
N LEU A 40 34.94 -7.18 -1.39
CA LEU A 40 33.93 -6.56 -0.55
C LEU A 40 34.53 -5.51 0.37
N LYS A 41 35.64 -5.85 1.02
CA LYS A 41 36.35 -4.93 1.94
C LYS A 41 36.85 -3.68 1.22
N GLU A 42 37.48 -3.81 0.07
CA GLU A 42 37.91 -2.69 -0.76
C GLU A 42 36.73 -1.79 -1.18
N LYS A 43 35.60 -2.37 -1.56
CA LYS A 43 34.37 -1.64 -1.92
C LYS A 43 33.87 -0.76 -0.76
N TYR A 44 33.87 -1.29 0.46
CA TYR A 44 33.40 -0.54 1.64
C TYR A 44 34.45 0.44 2.20
N ASP A 45 35.73 0.09 2.16
CA ASP A 45 36.83 0.99 2.57
C ASP A 45 36.89 2.21 1.64
N ASN A 46 36.78 2.02 0.33
CA ASN A 46 36.78 3.11 -0.65
C ASN A 46 35.62 4.10 -0.45
N ALA A 47 34.48 3.60 0.06
CA ALA A 47 33.33 4.40 0.39
C ALA A 47 33.33 4.95 1.83
N GLU A 48 34.44 4.82 2.58
CA GLU A 48 34.53 5.23 3.98
C GLU A 48 33.48 4.55 4.90
N GLN A 49 33.03 3.36 4.52
CA GLN A 49 32.06 2.53 5.26
C GLN A 49 32.68 1.21 5.77
N GLY A 50 34.03 1.11 5.80
CA GLY A 50 34.75 -0.11 6.18
C GLY A 50 34.49 -0.59 7.61
N HIS A 51 33.95 0.28 8.47
CA HIS A 51 33.61 -0.06 9.86
C HIS A 51 32.57 -1.19 9.96
N VAL A 52 31.75 -1.44 8.93
CA VAL A 52 30.79 -2.55 8.90
C VAL A 52 31.46 -3.93 8.98
N LEU A 53 32.76 -4.02 8.72
CA LEU A 53 33.57 -5.22 8.77
C LEU A 53 34.55 -5.25 9.97
N THR A 54 34.44 -4.31 10.93
CA THR A 54 35.37 -4.20 12.08
C THR A 54 35.47 -5.50 12.87
N PHE A 55 34.37 -6.23 13.04
CA PHE A 55 34.33 -7.44 13.85
C PHE A 55 34.45 -8.74 13.03
N TRP A 56 34.85 -8.65 11.75
CA TRP A 56 34.89 -9.79 10.83
C TRP A 56 35.64 -11.00 11.38
N ASP A 57 36.80 -10.78 11.99
CA ASP A 57 37.66 -11.86 12.49
C ASP A 57 37.11 -12.55 13.74
N GLU A 58 36.15 -11.91 14.44
CA GLU A 58 35.46 -12.48 15.59
C GLU A 58 34.24 -13.34 15.21
N LEU A 59 33.79 -13.28 13.94
CA LEU A 59 32.60 -13.95 13.48
C LEU A 59 32.84 -15.43 13.20
N SER A 60 31.84 -16.26 13.51
CA SER A 60 31.79 -17.64 13.06
C SER A 60 31.64 -17.74 11.53
N THR A 61 31.93 -18.89 10.97
CA THR A 61 31.85 -19.18 9.52
C THR A 61 30.48 -18.80 8.94
N GLY A 62 29.40 -19.20 9.59
CA GLY A 62 28.04 -18.89 9.12
C GLY A 62 27.67 -17.40 9.29
N GLU A 63 28.17 -16.71 10.33
CA GLU A 63 27.98 -15.27 10.49
C GLU A 63 28.71 -14.48 9.41
N LYS A 64 29.93 -14.90 9.04
CA LYS A 64 30.68 -14.32 7.92
C LYS A 64 29.90 -14.45 6.61
N GLY A 65 29.34 -15.64 6.35
CA GLY A 65 28.51 -15.88 5.18
C GLY A 65 27.27 -14.98 5.16
N SER A 66 26.57 -14.88 6.29
CA SER A 66 25.36 -14.06 6.42
C SER A 66 25.66 -12.56 6.23
N LEU A 67 26.72 -12.03 6.84
CA LEU A 67 27.10 -10.62 6.68
C LEU A 67 27.54 -10.35 5.23
N TYR A 68 28.32 -11.24 4.64
CA TYR A 68 28.74 -11.12 3.24
C TYR A 68 27.54 -11.04 2.30
N GLN A 69 26.57 -11.97 2.42
CA GLN A 69 25.38 -12.00 1.58
C GLN A 69 24.52 -10.73 1.77
N GLN A 70 24.46 -10.18 2.98
CA GLN A 70 23.73 -8.95 3.24
C GLN A 70 24.42 -7.73 2.62
N LEU A 71 25.74 -7.63 2.72
CA LEU A 71 26.51 -6.47 2.27
C LEU A 71 26.78 -6.46 0.76
N LEU A 72 26.83 -7.63 0.13
CA LEU A 72 27.16 -7.79 -1.29
C LEU A 72 26.29 -6.95 -2.24
N PRO A 73 24.95 -6.98 -2.12
CA PRO A 73 24.06 -6.20 -2.99
C PRO A 73 24.04 -4.70 -2.67
N ILE A 74 24.50 -4.29 -1.51
CA ILE A 74 24.52 -2.89 -1.10
C ILE A 74 25.66 -2.15 -1.82
N ASN A 75 25.34 -1.03 -2.45
CA ASN A 75 26.36 -0.11 -2.98
C ASN A 75 26.63 1.00 -1.96
N PRO A 76 27.76 0.96 -1.21
CA PRO A 76 28.03 1.94 -0.16
C PRO A 76 28.28 3.36 -0.69
N GLU A 77 28.81 3.53 -1.91
CA GLU A 77 28.93 4.86 -2.54
C GLU A 77 27.55 5.47 -2.83
N HIS A 78 26.62 4.63 -3.33
CA HIS A 78 25.25 5.07 -3.54
C HIS A 78 24.58 5.49 -2.21
N ILE A 79 24.78 4.70 -1.14
CA ILE A 79 24.29 5.06 0.21
C ILE A 79 24.85 6.39 0.66
N ASN A 80 26.15 6.64 0.47
CA ASN A 80 26.78 7.93 0.80
C ASN A 80 26.14 9.09 0.01
N ASN A 81 25.90 8.90 -1.29
CA ASN A 81 25.34 9.94 -2.15
C ASN A 81 23.91 10.31 -1.73
N ILE A 82 23.04 9.31 -1.55
CA ILE A 82 21.66 9.55 -1.12
C ILE A 82 21.60 10.12 0.31
N SER A 83 22.47 9.64 1.21
CA SER A 83 22.59 10.14 2.58
C SER A 83 23.00 11.61 2.60
N LYS A 84 24.03 11.98 1.84
CA LYS A 84 24.50 13.36 1.75
C LYS A 84 23.40 14.29 1.22
N THR A 85 22.70 13.88 0.18
CA THR A 85 21.60 14.66 -0.40
C THR A 85 20.44 14.80 0.57
N ALA A 86 20.06 13.72 1.24
CA ALA A 86 18.91 13.68 2.15
C ALA A 86 19.19 14.40 3.49
N LEU A 87 20.39 14.23 4.07
CA LEU A 87 20.75 14.85 5.35
C LEU A 87 21.12 16.32 5.21
N HIS A 88 21.64 16.72 4.05
CA HIS A 88 22.10 18.07 3.77
C HIS A 88 21.45 18.58 2.47
N PRO A 89 20.12 18.73 2.44
CA PRO A 89 19.46 19.32 1.28
C PRO A 89 20.09 20.68 1.00
N ALA A 90 20.36 20.96 -0.27
CA ALA A 90 20.93 22.24 -0.67
C ALA A 90 20.07 23.35 -0.05
N LYS A 91 20.68 24.24 0.72
CA LYS A 91 19.98 25.41 1.25
C LYS A 91 19.51 26.24 0.06
N GLU A 92 18.21 26.30 -0.12
CA GLU A 92 17.58 27.14 -1.12
C GLU A 92 17.62 28.61 -0.66
N GLU A 93 18.81 29.17 -0.55
CA GLU A 93 19.04 30.52 -0.02
C GLU A 93 18.54 31.63 -0.95
N ASN A 94 17.66 31.43 -1.87
CA ASN A 94 16.99 32.49 -2.68
C ASN A 94 15.90 31.92 -3.61
N GLN A 95 15.33 30.75 -3.32
CA GLN A 95 14.18 30.30 -4.13
C GLN A 95 12.90 30.95 -3.61
N GLU A 96 12.12 31.51 -4.53
CA GLU A 96 10.73 31.93 -4.23
C GLU A 96 9.96 30.73 -3.66
N LYS A 97 9.12 30.98 -2.64
CA LYS A 97 8.27 29.92 -2.09
C LYS A 97 7.50 29.24 -3.24
N PRO A 98 7.43 27.89 -3.26
CA PRO A 98 6.77 27.19 -4.34
C PRO A 98 5.31 27.66 -4.47
N LYS A 99 4.87 27.86 -5.70
CA LYS A 99 3.48 28.20 -6.00
C LYS A 99 2.64 26.93 -5.87
N LEU A 100 1.75 26.93 -4.88
CA LEU A 100 0.81 25.84 -4.65
C LEU A 100 -0.57 26.24 -5.20
N GLU A 101 -1.16 25.37 -6.01
CA GLU A 101 -2.50 25.57 -6.59
C GLU A 101 -3.27 24.25 -6.58
N PRO A 102 -4.61 24.27 -6.43
CA PRO A 102 -5.41 23.08 -6.70
C PRO A 102 -5.21 22.59 -8.14
N PHE A 103 -5.52 21.34 -8.41
CA PHE A 103 -5.52 20.87 -9.80
C PHE A 103 -6.51 21.63 -10.66
N PRO A 104 -6.19 21.84 -11.94
CA PRO A 104 -7.11 22.45 -12.89
C PRO A 104 -8.31 21.50 -13.15
N ALA A 105 -9.45 22.06 -13.49
CA ALA A 105 -10.66 21.30 -13.78
C ALA A 105 -10.47 20.28 -14.92
N SER A 106 -9.53 20.52 -15.85
CA SER A 106 -9.18 19.57 -16.91
C SER A 106 -8.49 18.30 -16.41
N ALA A 107 -7.85 18.34 -15.24
CA ALA A 107 -7.14 17.20 -14.65
C ALA A 107 -7.92 16.58 -13.48
N THR A 108 -9.15 17.03 -13.18
CA THR A 108 -9.96 16.54 -12.07
C THR A 108 -11.31 16.05 -12.52
N THR A 109 -11.84 15.06 -11.81
CA THR A 109 -13.25 14.67 -11.85
C THR A 109 -13.71 14.29 -10.45
N SER A 110 -15.02 14.10 -10.26
CA SER A 110 -15.60 13.74 -8.97
C SER A 110 -16.76 12.77 -9.14
N THR A 111 -16.72 11.65 -8.45
CA THR A 111 -17.87 10.73 -8.40
C THR A 111 -19.03 11.28 -7.58
N ILE A 112 -18.80 12.41 -6.88
CA ILE A 112 -19.82 13.08 -6.06
C ILE A 112 -20.67 14.02 -6.91
N ASP A 113 -20.02 14.73 -7.85
CA ASP A 113 -20.61 15.85 -8.59
C ASP A 113 -20.80 15.53 -10.10
N THR A 114 -20.36 14.34 -10.57
CA THR A 114 -20.50 13.90 -11.98
C THR A 114 -21.85 13.19 -12.19
N GLU A 115 -22.44 13.39 -13.37
CA GLU A 115 -23.70 12.74 -13.75
C GLU A 115 -23.58 11.22 -13.84
N GLY A 116 -24.68 10.52 -13.51
CA GLY A 116 -24.70 9.05 -13.46
C GLY A 116 -24.37 8.36 -14.79
N ASP A 117 -24.78 8.97 -15.91
CA ASP A 117 -24.52 8.43 -17.27
C ASP A 117 -23.02 8.43 -17.61
N GLU A 118 -22.28 9.47 -17.22
CA GLU A 118 -20.84 9.56 -17.43
C GLU A 118 -20.09 8.55 -16.55
N LEU A 119 -20.48 8.43 -15.27
CA LEU A 119 -19.93 7.40 -14.37
C LEU A 119 -20.19 5.98 -14.88
N SER A 120 -21.39 5.74 -15.40
CA SER A 120 -21.76 4.45 -15.99
C SER A 120 -20.95 4.16 -17.26
N GLY A 121 -20.69 5.18 -18.09
CA GLY A 121 -19.85 5.08 -19.26
C GLY A 121 -18.41 4.65 -18.91
N TRP A 122 -17.80 5.30 -17.93
CA TRP A 122 -16.45 4.90 -17.45
C TRP A 122 -16.44 3.51 -16.83
N SER A 123 -17.49 3.16 -16.06
CA SER A 123 -17.60 1.83 -15.46
C SER A 123 -17.68 0.73 -16.52
N GLU A 124 -18.49 0.92 -17.56
CA GLU A 124 -18.59 -0.03 -18.69
C GLU A 124 -17.29 -0.13 -19.47
N ALA A 125 -16.63 1.00 -19.75
CA ALA A 125 -15.34 1.03 -20.43
C ALA A 125 -14.26 0.28 -19.62
N GLY A 126 -14.18 0.53 -18.31
CA GLY A 126 -13.23 -0.17 -17.45
C GLY A 126 -13.54 -1.67 -17.32
N LEU A 127 -14.80 -2.05 -17.19
CA LEU A 127 -15.21 -3.45 -17.14
C LEU A 127 -14.89 -4.18 -18.46
N LYS A 128 -15.00 -3.49 -19.59
CA LYS A 128 -14.58 -4.00 -20.90
C LYS A 128 -13.06 -4.26 -20.93
N LEU A 129 -12.24 -3.32 -20.45
CA LEU A 129 -10.78 -3.51 -20.35
C LEU A 129 -10.42 -4.70 -19.46
N ILE A 130 -11.14 -4.88 -18.34
CA ILE A 130 -11.01 -6.07 -17.49
C ILE A 130 -11.37 -7.33 -18.28
N SER A 131 -12.46 -7.34 -19.04
CA SER A 131 -12.88 -8.48 -19.84
C SER A 131 -11.89 -8.84 -20.97
N GLU A 132 -11.05 -7.90 -21.39
CA GLU A 132 -9.99 -8.08 -22.38
C GLU A 132 -8.65 -8.51 -21.74
N ASN A 133 -8.62 -8.80 -20.44
CA ASN A 133 -7.42 -9.17 -19.67
C ASN A 133 -6.30 -8.11 -19.73
N LYS A 134 -6.66 -6.82 -19.84
CA LYS A 134 -5.73 -5.69 -19.94
C LYS A 134 -5.43 -5.02 -18.61
N VAL A 135 -6.05 -5.47 -17.52
CA VAL A 135 -5.99 -4.84 -16.21
C VAL A 135 -5.29 -5.74 -15.20
N ALA A 136 -4.37 -5.17 -14.44
CA ALA A 136 -3.74 -5.82 -13.30
C ALA A 136 -3.84 -4.95 -12.04
N VAL A 137 -3.63 -5.57 -10.88
CA VAL A 137 -3.58 -4.85 -9.60
C VAL A 137 -2.27 -5.11 -8.87
N VAL A 138 -1.75 -4.06 -8.24
CA VAL A 138 -0.54 -4.10 -7.42
C VAL A 138 -0.90 -3.68 -6.00
N LEU A 139 -0.67 -4.57 -5.06
CA LEU A 139 -0.94 -4.36 -3.65
C LEU A 139 0.34 -4.06 -2.88
N MET A 140 0.40 -2.93 -2.20
CA MET A 140 1.47 -2.60 -1.27
C MET A 140 1.13 -3.17 0.12
N ALA A 141 1.75 -4.31 0.48
CA ALA A 141 1.46 -5.08 1.69
C ALA A 141 2.70 -5.45 2.51
N GLY A 142 3.79 -4.66 2.42
CA GLY A 142 5.04 -4.89 3.16
C GLY A 142 4.94 -4.65 4.68
N GLY A 143 3.88 -4.01 5.15
CA GLY A 143 3.73 -3.61 6.55
C GLY A 143 3.29 -4.74 7.48
N GLN A 144 3.91 -4.76 8.69
CA GLN A 144 3.46 -5.57 9.82
C GLN A 144 2.34 -4.86 10.60
N GLY A 145 1.51 -5.66 11.29
CA GLY A 145 0.44 -5.17 12.16
C GLY A 145 0.89 -4.71 13.56
N THR A 146 2.13 -4.27 13.73
CA THR A 146 2.72 -3.96 15.05
C THR A 146 1.93 -2.93 15.84
N ARG A 147 1.43 -1.87 15.20
CA ARG A 147 0.55 -0.88 15.83
C ARG A 147 -0.82 -1.45 16.21
N LEU A 148 -1.23 -2.54 15.57
CA LEU A 148 -2.48 -3.26 15.85
C LEU A 148 -2.29 -4.34 16.92
N GLY A 149 -1.10 -4.44 17.52
CA GLY A 149 -0.74 -5.47 18.49
C GLY A 149 -0.47 -6.85 17.90
N SER A 150 -0.21 -6.94 16.59
CA SER A 150 0.06 -8.19 15.89
C SER A 150 1.42 -8.15 15.19
N ALA A 151 2.19 -9.24 15.27
CA ALA A 151 3.42 -9.43 14.48
C ALA A 151 3.13 -9.95 13.06
N ALA A 152 1.90 -10.39 12.80
CA ALA A 152 1.48 -10.90 11.50
C ALA A 152 1.43 -9.79 10.43
N PRO A 153 1.49 -10.14 9.14
CA PRO A 153 1.24 -9.21 8.05
C PRO A 153 -0.12 -8.51 8.22
N LYS A 154 -0.16 -7.20 7.98
CA LYS A 154 -1.38 -6.40 8.19
C LYS A 154 -2.58 -6.93 7.39
N GLY A 155 -2.37 -7.47 6.20
CA GLY A 155 -3.42 -8.05 5.36
C GLY A 155 -4.11 -9.29 5.95
N CYS A 156 -3.45 -10.00 6.88
CA CYS A 156 -4.05 -11.13 7.60
C CYS A 156 -5.02 -10.68 8.72
N TYR A 157 -5.05 -9.39 9.03
CA TYR A 157 -5.82 -8.87 10.16
C TYR A 157 -7.33 -8.97 9.90
N ASN A 158 -8.06 -9.45 10.93
CA ASN A 158 -9.52 -9.48 10.98
C ASN A 158 -9.99 -8.29 11.84
N ILE A 159 -10.74 -7.38 11.23
CA ILE A 159 -11.28 -6.19 11.91
C ILE A 159 -12.53 -6.46 12.75
N GLY A 160 -12.93 -7.72 12.87
CA GLY A 160 -14.10 -8.16 13.65
C GLY A 160 -15.42 -8.06 12.87
N LEU A 161 -15.39 -8.19 11.56
CA LEU A 161 -16.60 -8.38 10.75
C LEU A 161 -17.32 -9.66 11.15
N PRO A 162 -18.68 -9.75 11.00
CA PRO A 162 -19.44 -10.96 11.28
C PRO A 162 -18.93 -12.20 10.52
N SER A 163 -18.42 -12.02 9.30
CA SER A 163 -17.81 -13.11 8.52
C SER A 163 -16.41 -13.52 8.99
N GLU A 164 -15.78 -12.72 9.85
CA GLU A 164 -14.42 -12.89 10.33
C GLU A 164 -13.35 -12.86 9.21
N LYS A 165 -13.67 -12.31 8.03
CA LYS A 165 -12.75 -12.21 6.90
C LYS A 165 -11.59 -11.27 7.20
N SER A 166 -10.40 -11.65 6.70
CA SER A 166 -9.21 -10.80 6.72
C SER A 166 -9.26 -9.74 5.63
N LEU A 167 -8.39 -8.71 5.72
CA LEU A 167 -8.26 -7.69 4.67
C LEU A 167 -7.87 -8.32 3.32
N PHE A 168 -6.94 -9.28 3.30
CA PHE A 168 -6.59 -10.00 2.07
C PHE A 168 -7.78 -10.73 1.46
N GLN A 169 -8.61 -11.37 2.30
CA GLN A 169 -9.77 -12.09 1.81
C GLN A 169 -10.79 -11.14 1.19
N LEU A 170 -11.11 -10.02 1.84
CA LEU A 170 -12.02 -9.01 1.29
C LEU A 170 -11.54 -8.48 -0.06
N GLN A 171 -10.23 -8.22 -0.19
CA GLN A 171 -9.63 -7.73 -1.44
C GLN A 171 -9.62 -8.81 -2.53
N GLY A 172 -9.24 -10.04 -2.19
CA GLY A 172 -9.26 -11.16 -3.13
C GLY A 172 -10.67 -11.49 -3.66
N GLU A 173 -11.67 -11.45 -2.78
CA GLU A 173 -13.08 -11.64 -3.17
C GLU A 173 -13.60 -10.51 -4.07
N ARG A 174 -13.14 -9.25 -3.89
CA ARG A 174 -13.45 -8.13 -4.81
C ARG A 174 -12.88 -8.39 -6.21
N ILE A 175 -11.65 -8.90 -6.32
CA ILE A 175 -11.04 -9.30 -7.60
C ILE A 175 -11.86 -10.42 -8.23
N TRP A 176 -12.16 -11.46 -7.48
CA TRP A 176 -12.97 -12.59 -7.95
C TRP A 176 -14.31 -12.11 -8.50
N ARG A 177 -15.01 -11.23 -7.76
CA ARG A 177 -16.30 -10.69 -8.17
C ARG A 177 -16.23 -9.91 -9.49
N LEU A 178 -15.22 -9.06 -9.66
CA LEU A 178 -15.05 -8.31 -10.91
C LEU A 178 -14.78 -9.22 -12.11
N GLN A 179 -13.93 -10.24 -11.95
CA GLN A 179 -13.72 -11.24 -13.01
C GLN A 179 -15.05 -11.91 -13.41
N HIS A 180 -15.85 -12.23 -12.41
CA HIS A 180 -17.17 -12.85 -12.64
C HIS A 180 -18.16 -11.89 -13.31
N LEU A 181 -18.21 -10.62 -12.89
CA LEU A 181 -19.05 -9.60 -13.52
C LEU A 181 -18.65 -9.37 -15.00
N ALA A 182 -17.34 -9.27 -15.26
CA ALA A 182 -16.84 -9.11 -16.63
C ALA A 182 -17.14 -10.35 -17.50
N ASN A 183 -16.94 -11.56 -16.96
CA ASN A 183 -17.33 -12.80 -17.65
C ASN A 183 -18.81 -12.80 -18.04
N ARG A 184 -19.69 -12.50 -17.10
CA ARG A 184 -21.13 -12.46 -17.37
C ARG A 184 -21.53 -11.36 -18.36
N ARG A 185 -20.96 -10.16 -18.21
CA ARG A 185 -21.32 -8.99 -19.02
C ARG A 185 -20.91 -9.14 -20.48
N PHE A 186 -19.76 -9.78 -20.75
CA PHE A 186 -19.15 -9.89 -22.08
C PHE A 186 -19.13 -11.34 -22.62
N GLU A 187 -19.92 -12.23 -22.00
CA GLU A 187 -20.07 -13.65 -22.40
C GLU A 187 -18.71 -14.36 -22.57
N LYS A 188 -17.85 -14.22 -21.54
CA LYS A 188 -16.52 -14.85 -21.45
C LYS A 188 -16.45 -15.80 -20.25
N ASP A 189 -15.40 -16.60 -20.17
CA ASP A 189 -15.11 -17.53 -19.08
C ASP A 189 -13.65 -17.53 -18.62
N ASP A 190 -12.83 -16.72 -19.27
CA ASP A 190 -11.38 -16.68 -19.10
C ASP A 190 -10.85 -15.33 -18.58
N VAL A 191 -11.72 -14.48 -18.03
CA VAL A 191 -11.29 -13.16 -17.51
C VAL A 191 -10.44 -13.32 -16.25
N VAL A 192 -9.27 -12.67 -16.29
CA VAL A 192 -8.29 -12.67 -15.22
C VAL A 192 -7.81 -11.25 -14.91
N ILE A 193 -7.74 -10.94 -13.62
CA ILE A 193 -7.04 -9.76 -13.10
C ILE A 193 -5.83 -10.28 -12.32
N PRO A 194 -4.61 -10.21 -12.85
CA PRO A 194 -3.40 -10.59 -12.11
C PRO A 194 -3.23 -9.73 -10.86
N TRP A 195 -2.89 -10.38 -9.74
CA TRP A 195 -2.70 -9.73 -8.45
C TRP A 195 -1.23 -9.82 -8.02
N TYR A 196 -0.50 -8.70 -8.12
CA TYR A 196 0.89 -8.58 -7.72
C TYR A 196 0.96 -8.02 -6.30
N ILE A 197 1.54 -8.77 -5.37
CA ILE A 197 1.54 -8.45 -3.94
C ILE A 197 2.95 -8.14 -3.48
N MET A 198 3.22 -6.86 -3.22
CA MET A 198 4.48 -6.43 -2.64
C MET A 198 4.49 -6.72 -1.14
N THR A 199 5.45 -7.53 -0.73
CA THR A 199 5.73 -7.88 0.67
C THR A 199 7.06 -7.25 1.11
N SER A 200 7.42 -7.46 2.36
CA SER A 200 8.78 -7.22 2.88
C SER A 200 9.38 -8.53 3.37
N GLY A 201 10.69 -8.60 3.57
CA GLY A 201 11.33 -9.81 4.10
C GLY A 201 10.59 -10.40 5.32
N PRO A 202 10.29 -9.60 6.37
CA PRO A 202 9.57 -10.08 7.55
C PRO A 202 8.13 -10.57 7.30
N THR A 203 7.47 -10.14 6.22
CA THR A 203 6.06 -10.48 5.96
C THR A 203 5.87 -11.51 4.85
N ARG A 204 6.89 -11.77 4.03
CA ARG A 204 6.81 -12.60 2.82
C ARG A 204 6.28 -14.00 3.09
N LYS A 205 6.99 -14.75 3.91
CA LYS A 205 6.68 -16.17 4.21
C LYS A 205 5.27 -16.29 4.80
N ALA A 206 5.00 -15.53 5.87
CA ALA A 206 3.70 -15.56 6.54
C ALA A 206 2.53 -15.17 5.60
N THR A 207 2.75 -14.21 4.68
CA THR A 207 1.74 -13.84 3.70
C THR A 207 1.47 -14.98 2.71
N GLN A 208 2.51 -15.62 2.17
CA GLN A 208 2.35 -16.73 1.24
C GLN A 208 1.65 -17.93 1.88
N GLU A 209 2.08 -18.34 3.08
CA GLU A 209 1.45 -19.40 3.85
C GLU A 209 -0.03 -19.12 4.12
N PHE A 210 -0.37 -17.88 4.46
CA PHE A 210 -1.77 -17.47 4.66
C PHE A 210 -2.59 -17.61 3.38
N PHE A 211 -2.07 -17.17 2.23
CA PHE A 211 -2.75 -17.33 0.94
C PHE A 211 -2.94 -18.80 0.56
N GLU A 212 -1.96 -19.64 0.76
CA GLU A 212 -2.05 -21.09 0.51
C GLU A 212 -3.13 -21.75 1.37
N GLN A 213 -3.14 -21.43 2.67
CA GLN A 213 -4.13 -21.94 3.62
C GLN A 213 -5.55 -21.49 3.25
N MET A 214 -5.71 -20.25 2.83
CA MET A 214 -6.99 -19.68 2.39
C MET A 214 -7.32 -19.99 0.93
N LYS A 215 -6.55 -20.90 0.27
CA LYS A 215 -6.77 -21.32 -1.13
C LYS A 215 -6.90 -20.14 -2.08
N TYR A 216 -6.07 -19.11 -1.86
CA TYR A 216 -6.03 -17.89 -2.67
C TYR A 216 -7.40 -17.21 -2.80
N PHE A 217 -8.31 -17.39 -1.82
CA PHE A 217 -9.66 -16.80 -1.79
C PHE A 217 -10.51 -17.14 -3.03
N GLY A 218 -10.28 -18.31 -3.66
CA GLY A 218 -10.93 -18.75 -4.88
C GLY A 218 -10.30 -18.24 -6.18
N LEU A 219 -9.25 -17.42 -6.10
CA LEU A 219 -8.48 -16.99 -7.27
C LEU A 219 -7.54 -18.11 -7.74
N ASN A 220 -7.21 -18.08 -9.03
CA ASN A 220 -6.19 -18.99 -9.56
C ASN A 220 -4.81 -18.59 -9.03
N ARG A 221 -4.12 -19.53 -8.37
CA ARG A 221 -2.78 -19.35 -7.80
C ARG A 221 -1.78 -18.74 -8.80
N ASN A 222 -1.83 -19.13 -10.07
CA ASN A 222 -0.90 -18.65 -11.10
C ASN A 222 -1.07 -17.17 -11.44
N ASN A 223 -2.16 -16.55 -10.98
CA ASN A 223 -2.45 -15.14 -11.19
C ASN A 223 -2.22 -14.29 -9.92
N VAL A 224 -1.65 -14.91 -8.87
CA VAL A 224 -1.27 -14.22 -7.63
C VAL A 224 0.24 -14.32 -7.48
N VAL A 225 0.92 -13.22 -7.66
CA VAL A 225 2.39 -13.15 -7.71
C VAL A 225 2.90 -12.31 -6.56
N PHE A 226 3.80 -12.88 -5.77
CA PHE A 226 4.43 -12.16 -4.65
C PHE A 226 5.81 -11.65 -5.05
N PHE A 227 6.14 -10.45 -4.63
CA PHE A 227 7.47 -9.87 -4.77
C PHE A 227 7.82 -9.07 -3.50
N GLU A 228 9.09 -8.72 -3.34
CA GLU A 228 9.55 -8.01 -2.15
C GLU A 228 10.01 -6.60 -2.48
N GLN A 229 9.65 -5.65 -1.60
CA GLN A 229 10.24 -4.33 -1.62
C GLN A 229 11.71 -4.38 -1.20
N GLY A 230 12.49 -3.41 -1.66
CA GLY A 230 13.88 -3.25 -1.28
C GLY A 230 14.06 -2.87 0.19
N VAL A 231 15.29 -2.98 0.64
CA VAL A 231 15.72 -2.48 1.94
C VAL A 231 16.93 -1.58 1.76
N LEU A 232 17.03 -0.56 2.61
CA LEU A 232 18.19 0.31 2.70
C LEU A 232 18.84 0.17 4.08
N PRO A 233 20.16 0.29 4.18
CA PRO A 233 20.83 0.40 5.46
C PRO A 233 20.30 1.60 6.25
N CYS A 234 20.09 1.40 7.54
CA CYS A 234 19.91 2.50 8.46
C CYS A 234 21.27 3.18 8.66
N ILE A 235 21.27 4.51 8.69
CA ILE A 235 22.51 5.30 8.82
C ILE A 235 22.49 6.13 10.10
N SER A 236 23.68 6.48 10.60
CA SER A 236 23.83 7.46 11.67
C SER A 236 23.44 8.87 11.19
N MET A 237 23.43 9.85 12.09
CA MET A 237 23.18 11.25 11.72
C MET A 237 24.30 11.84 10.85
N GLU A 238 25.47 11.19 10.80
CA GLU A 238 26.65 11.53 10.01
C GLU A 238 26.73 10.75 8.69
N GLY A 239 25.78 9.82 8.42
CA GLY A 239 25.71 9.04 7.19
C GLY A 239 26.44 7.69 7.23
N GLN A 240 26.92 7.25 8.39
CA GLN A 240 27.58 5.94 8.54
C GLN A 240 26.53 4.82 8.68
N ILE A 241 26.72 3.70 7.99
CA ILE A 241 25.86 2.53 8.09
C ILE A 241 25.86 2.00 9.54
N LEU A 242 24.69 1.84 10.14
CA LEU A 242 24.57 1.30 11.49
C LEU A 242 24.60 -0.23 11.46
N MET A 243 25.37 -0.82 12.37
CA MET A 243 25.39 -2.26 12.59
C MET A 243 24.43 -2.62 13.71
N GLU A 244 23.48 -3.54 13.46
CA GLU A 244 22.53 -4.04 14.47
C GLU A 244 23.22 -5.01 15.42
N THR A 245 24.09 -5.88 14.85
CA THR A 245 24.96 -6.81 15.58
C THR A 245 26.36 -6.80 14.93
N LYS A 246 27.31 -7.53 15.49
CA LYS A 246 28.64 -7.70 14.86
C LYS A 246 28.60 -8.32 13.46
N SER A 247 27.54 -9.10 13.17
CA SER A 247 27.35 -9.86 11.93
C SER A 247 26.16 -9.39 11.08
N ARG A 248 25.54 -8.26 11.41
CA ARG A 248 24.36 -7.78 10.68
C ARG A 248 24.26 -6.26 10.68
N ALA A 249 24.14 -5.67 9.51
CA ALA A 249 23.80 -4.26 9.36
C ALA A 249 22.32 -4.01 9.70
N ALA A 250 22.03 -2.89 10.35
CA ALA A 250 20.67 -2.44 10.56
C ALA A 250 20.07 -2.00 9.23
N VAL A 251 18.96 -2.61 8.83
CA VAL A 251 18.26 -2.29 7.57
C VAL A 251 16.79 -1.96 7.84
N ALA A 252 16.19 -1.22 6.94
CA ALA A 252 14.78 -0.92 6.96
C ALA A 252 14.22 -0.97 5.52
N PRO A 253 12.91 -1.24 5.36
CA PRO A 253 12.27 -1.06 4.07
C PRO A 253 12.51 0.35 3.52
N ASP A 254 12.70 0.43 2.21
CA ASP A 254 13.00 1.65 1.46
C ASP A 254 11.79 2.58 1.24
N GLY A 255 10.68 2.31 1.92
CA GLY A 255 9.43 3.02 1.79
C GLY A 255 8.51 2.42 0.71
N ASN A 256 7.27 2.93 0.60
CA ASN A 256 6.35 2.43 -0.42
C ASN A 256 6.75 2.86 -1.85
N GLY A 257 7.63 3.85 -2.01
CA GLY A 257 8.22 4.24 -3.30
C GLY A 257 9.25 3.25 -3.83
N GLY A 258 9.81 2.39 -2.97
CA GLY A 258 10.65 1.26 -3.39
C GLY A 258 9.93 0.27 -4.31
N ILE A 259 8.59 0.38 -4.45
CA ILE A 259 7.78 -0.44 -5.36
C ILE A 259 8.30 -0.40 -6.80
N TYR A 260 8.78 0.74 -7.28
CA TYR A 260 9.22 0.88 -8.67
C TYR A 260 10.46 0.03 -8.95
N GLN A 261 11.46 0.09 -8.08
CA GLN A 261 12.65 -0.75 -8.18
C GLN A 261 12.30 -2.23 -7.98
N ALA A 262 11.41 -2.53 -7.05
CA ALA A 262 10.96 -3.89 -6.77
C ALA A 262 10.22 -4.52 -7.95
N LEU A 263 9.36 -3.78 -8.66
CA LEU A 263 8.67 -4.23 -9.87
C LEU A 263 9.65 -4.61 -10.98
N MET A 264 10.72 -3.83 -11.14
CA MET A 264 11.76 -4.12 -12.14
C MET A 264 12.63 -5.31 -11.72
N ALA A 265 13.15 -5.29 -10.50
CA ALA A 265 14.09 -6.31 -10.01
C ALA A 265 13.46 -7.71 -9.95
N SER A 266 12.16 -7.80 -9.66
CA SER A 266 11.42 -9.07 -9.58
C SER A 266 10.86 -9.57 -10.92
N GLY A 267 11.08 -8.85 -12.03
CA GLY A 267 10.57 -9.23 -13.35
C GLY A 267 9.07 -9.01 -13.54
N ILE A 268 8.38 -8.32 -12.61
CA ILE A 268 6.92 -8.09 -12.68
C ILE A 268 6.54 -7.28 -13.92
N VAL A 269 7.33 -6.26 -14.29
CA VAL A 269 7.06 -5.47 -15.52
C VAL A 269 7.16 -6.35 -16.77
N THR A 270 8.07 -7.33 -16.78
CA THR A 270 8.17 -8.30 -17.88
C THR A 270 6.96 -9.23 -17.91
N ASP A 271 6.52 -9.77 -16.78
CA ASP A 271 5.31 -10.61 -16.68
C ASP A 271 4.05 -9.83 -17.13
N MET A 272 3.91 -8.56 -16.71
CA MET A 272 2.81 -7.68 -17.18
C MET A 272 2.82 -7.51 -18.71
N ARG A 273 4.00 -7.30 -19.31
CA ARG A 273 4.15 -7.18 -20.77
C ARG A 273 3.73 -8.46 -21.48
N GLU A 274 4.20 -9.62 -21.00
CA GLU A 274 3.87 -10.92 -21.58
C GLU A 274 2.38 -11.24 -21.49
N ARG A 275 1.71 -10.77 -20.42
CA ARG A 275 0.24 -10.88 -20.25
C ARG A 275 -0.55 -9.85 -21.05
N GLY A 276 0.09 -8.87 -21.68
CA GLY A 276 -0.59 -7.80 -22.41
C GLY A 276 -1.31 -6.78 -21.53
N ILE A 277 -0.88 -6.62 -20.28
CA ILE A 277 -1.43 -5.63 -19.35
C ILE A 277 -1.18 -4.21 -19.84
N GLN A 278 -2.19 -3.37 -19.79
CA GLN A 278 -2.13 -1.96 -20.22
C GLN A 278 -2.48 -0.99 -19.08
N HIS A 279 -3.25 -1.43 -18.10
CA HIS A 279 -3.79 -0.61 -17.03
C HIS A 279 -3.51 -1.25 -15.68
N ILE A 280 -2.90 -0.52 -14.77
CA ILE A 280 -2.51 -1.04 -13.46
C ILE A 280 -3.14 -0.18 -12.35
N HIS A 281 -3.84 -0.83 -11.43
CA HIS A 281 -4.34 -0.21 -10.20
C HIS A 281 -3.44 -0.59 -9.04
N ALA A 282 -2.82 0.41 -8.37
CA ALA A 282 -1.97 0.21 -7.20
C ALA A 282 -2.62 0.82 -5.95
N TYR A 283 -2.56 0.09 -4.83
CA TYR A 283 -3.21 0.49 -3.59
C TYR A 283 -2.53 -0.10 -2.34
N CYS A 284 -2.83 0.48 -1.16
CA CYS A 284 -2.32 0.01 0.12
C CYS A 284 -3.26 -1.01 0.79
N VAL A 285 -2.68 -1.99 1.46
CA VAL A 285 -3.41 -3.08 2.15
C VAL A 285 -4.32 -2.59 3.28
N ASP A 286 -4.03 -1.44 3.85
CA ASP A 286 -4.71 -0.92 5.04
C ASP A 286 -6.03 -0.19 4.76
N ASN A 287 -6.35 0.12 3.52
CA ASN A 287 -7.65 0.69 3.20
C ASN A 287 -8.73 -0.39 3.12
N CYS A 288 -9.58 -0.49 4.12
CA CYS A 288 -10.62 -1.52 4.22
C CYS A 288 -11.73 -1.36 3.17
N LEU A 289 -11.99 -0.13 2.69
CA LEU A 289 -13.01 0.18 1.69
C LEU A 289 -12.46 0.26 0.25
N VAL A 290 -11.21 -0.09 0.02
CA VAL A 290 -10.61 0.02 -1.31
C VAL A 290 -11.44 -0.69 -2.38
N ARG A 291 -11.81 -0.01 -3.44
CA ARG A 291 -12.44 -0.60 -4.63
C ARG A 291 -11.33 -1.13 -5.54
N VAL A 292 -10.93 -2.39 -5.31
CA VAL A 292 -9.83 -3.03 -6.04
C VAL A 292 -10.19 -3.16 -7.51
N ALA A 293 -9.29 -2.71 -8.41
CA ALA A 293 -9.51 -2.69 -9.86
C ALA A 293 -10.81 -1.97 -10.27
N ASP A 294 -11.13 -0.85 -9.63
CA ASP A 294 -12.37 -0.11 -9.85
C ASP A 294 -12.60 0.22 -11.34
N PRO A 295 -13.63 -0.35 -11.98
CA PRO A 295 -13.88 -0.14 -13.39
C PRO A 295 -14.10 1.34 -13.75
N THR A 296 -14.76 2.10 -12.88
CA THR A 296 -15.00 3.54 -13.11
C THR A 296 -13.69 4.32 -13.15
N PHE A 297 -12.78 4.05 -12.22
CA PHE A 297 -11.48 4.70 -12.17
C PHE A 297 -10.56 4.30 -13.34
N ILE A 298 -10.56 3.01 -13.69
CA ILE A 298 -9.79 2.49 -14.83
C ILE A 298 -10.31 3.05 -16.14
N GLY A 299 -11.63 3.04 -16.35
CA GLY A 299 -12.26 3.58 -17.57
C GLY A 299 -12.01 5.07 -17.74
N PHE A 300 -12.19 5.87 -16.67
CA PHE A 300 -11.84 7.28 -16.65
C PHE A 300 -10.38 7.52 -17.04
N SER A 301 -9.45 6.80 -16.40
CA SER A 301 -8.02 6.99 -16.63
C SER A 301 -7.59 6.61 -18.04
N ALA A 302 -8.15 5.52 -18.56
CA ALA A 302 -7.91 5.06 -19.93
C ALA A 302 -8.47 6.04 -20.97
N GLU A 303 -9.70 6.55 -20.78
CA GLU A 303 -10.32 7.54 -21.67
C GLU A 303 -9.55 8.85 -21.70
N LYS A 304 -9.07 9.30 -20.54
CA LYS A 304 -8.19 10.48 -20.42
C LYS A 304 -6.83 10.30 -21.07
N GLY A 305 -6.35 9.08 -21.28
CA GLY A 305 -5.02 8.79 -21.83
C GLY A 305 -3.88 9.29 -20.96
N VAL A 306 -4.07 9.23 -19.64
CA VAL A 306 -3.06 9.67 -18.67
C VAL A 306 -2.08 8.55 -18.31
N ASP A 307 -0.89 8.94 -17.88
CA ASP A 307 0.14 8.01 -17.41
C ASP A 307 -0.08 7.63 -15.95
N ILE A 308 -0.51 8.60 -15.15
CA ILE A 308 -0.91 8.39 -13.75
C ILE A 308 -2.27 9.04 -13.48
N ALA A 309 -3.12 8.33 -12.77
CA ALA A 309 -4.24 8.95 -12.08
C ALA A 309 -4.22 8.57 -10.59
N THR A 310 -4.84 9.39 -9.76
CA THR A 310 -4.98 9.11 -8.33
C THR A 310 -6.39 9.37 -7.86
N LYS A 311 -6.86 8.58 -6.89
CA LYS A 311 -8.08 8.90 -6.15
C LYS A 311 -7.76 9.80 -4.97
N SER A 312 -8.67 10.72 -4.68
CA SER A 312 -8.64 11.55 -3.48
C SER A 312 -9.99 11.55 -2.77
N VAL A 313 -9.98 11.84 -1.49
CA VAL A 313 -11.21 12.14 -0.72
C VAL A 313 -11.17 13.58 -0.25
N ARG A 314 -12.33 14.16 0.00
CA ARG A 314 -12.40 15.50 0.59
C ARG A 314 -11.78 15.48 1.99
N LYS A 315 -10.86 16.39 2.23
CA LYS A 315 -10.31 16.64 3.56
C LYS A 315 -11.44 16.97 4.53
N ARG A 316 -11.45 16.38 5.72
CA ARG A 316 -12.52 16.56 6.73
C ARG A 316 -12.56 18.00 7.25
N ASP A 317 -11.38 18.55 7.54
CA ASP A 317 -11.17 19.90 8.03
C ASP A 317 -9.72 20.35 7.77
N ALA A 318 -9.42 21.61 8.05
CA ALA A 318 -8.09 22.19 7.84
C ALA A 318 -6.97 21.52 8.64
N LYS A 319 -7.30 20.85 9.76
CA LYS A 319 -6.34 20.26 10.70
C LYS A 319 -6.09 18.78 10.45
N GLU A 320 -6.84 18.14 9.55
CA GLU A 320 -6.63 16.73 9.22
C GLU A 320 -5.19 16.50 8.72
N GLN A 321 -4.47 15.58 9.37
CA GLN A 321 -3.09 15.27 9.08
C GLN A 321 -2.99 14.27 7.91
N VAL A 322 -3.06 14.79 6.70
CA VAL A 322 -3.01 14.00 5.47
C VAL A 322 -2.25 14.77 4.39
N GLY A 323 -1.48 14.08 3.56
CA GLY A 323 -0.84 14.64 2.38
C GLY A 323 -1.90 15.13 1.38
N LEU A 324 -1.64 16.25 0.74
CA LEU A 324 -2.55 16.91 -0.19
C LEU A 324 -2.05 16.79 -1.62
N ILE A 325 -2.90 16.28 -2.48
CA ILE A 325 -2.67 16.22 -3.93
C ILE A 325 -2.97 17.59 -4.52
N LEU A 326 -1.99 18.19 -5.16
CA LEU A 326 -2.09 19.55 -5.70
C LEU A 326 -1.05 19.76 -6.82
N GLN A 327 -1.04 20.92 -7.44
CA GLN A 327 0.08 21.29 -8.29
C GLN A 327 1.05 22.21 -7.54
N LYS A 328 2.34 21.86 -7.65
CA LYS A 328 3.47 22.63 -7.12
C LYS A 328 4.31 23.12 -8.29
N ASN A 329 4.36 24.43 -8.49
CA ASN A 329 5.02 25.03 -9.65
C ASN A 329 4.52 24.49 -11.01
N GLY A 330 3.23 24.21 -11.11
CA GLY A 330 2.58 23.71 -12.33
C GLY A 330 2.72 22.20 -12.57
N LYS A 331 3.38 21.45 -11.68
CA LYS A 331 3.54 19.99 -11.75
C LYS A 331 2.64 19.30 -10.70
N PRO A 332 2.13 18.08 -10.99
CA PRO A 332 1.44 17.30 -9.97
C PRO A 332 2.40 16.93 -8.83
N ASP A 333 1.94 17.06 -7.60
CA ASP A 333 2.72 16.76 -6.41
C ASP A 333 1.84 16.38 -5.23
N VAL A 334 2.43 15.78 -4.21
CA VAL A 334 1.81 15.57 -2.90
C VAL A 334 2.59 16.39 -1.88
N VAL A 335 1.90 17.31 -1.24
CA VAL A 335 2.47 18.16 -0.18
C VAL A 335 1.97 17.68 1.18
N GLU A 336 2.90 17.37 2.06
CA GLU A 336 2.57 16.94 3.42
C GLU A 336 1.96 18.09 4.22
N TYR A 337 1.04 17.77 5.14
CA TYR A 337 0.34 18.79 5.94
C TYR A 337 1.31 19.67 6.76
N THR A 338 2.49 19.18 7.08
CA THR A 338 3.55 19.90 7.80
C THR A 338 4.26 20.97 6.95
N GLU A 339 4.15 20.87 5.63
CA GLU A 339 4.74 21.82 4.67
C GLU A 339 3.78 22.96 4.31
N MET A 340 2.50 22.84 4.69
CA MET A 340 1.47 23.83 4.38
C MET A 340 1.30 24.81 5.53
N ASP A 341 1.37 26.11 5.24
CA ASP A 341 1.06 27.15 6.22
C ASP A 341 -0.44 27.16 6.57
N SER A 342 -0.77 27.64 7.79
CA SER A 342 -2.15 27.62 8.32
C SER A 342 -3.12 28.44 7.45
N GLU A 343 -2.67 29.54 6.86
CA GLU A 343 -3.50 30.41 6.00
C GLU A 343 -3.95 29.64 4.75
N LYS A 344 -3.04 28.91 4.10
CA LYS A 344 -3.38 28.07 2.94
C LYS A 344 -4.23 26.88 3.34
N ALA A 345 -3.93 26.25 4.49
CA ALA A 345 -4.69 25.09 4.98
C ALA A 345 -6.16 25.44 5.25
N GLU A 346 -6.44 26.64 5.74
CA GLU A 346 -7.79 27.15 6.05
C GLU A 346 -8.48 27.85 4.86
N ALA A 347 -7.76 28.12 3.78
CA ALA A 347 -8.33 28.77 2.60
C ALA A 347 -9.51 27.97 2.03
N THR A 348 -10.59 28.68 1.71
CA THR A 348 -11.80 28.09 1.12
C THR A 348 -11.81 28.20 -0.40
N ASP A 349 -12.64 27.38 -1.03
CA ASP A 349 -12.85 27.43 -2.48
C ASP A 349 -13.60 28.71 -2.85
N ASN A 350 -13.19 29.36 -3.94
CA ASN A 350 -13.81 30.60 -4.38
C ASN A 350 -15.26 30.44 -4.89
N LYS A 351 -15.62 29.23 -5.31
CA LYS A 351 -16.97 28.92 -5.85
C LYS A 351 -17.91 28.39 -4.77
N ASP A 352 -17.36 27.67 -3.79
CA ASP A 352 -18.11 27.13 -2.66
C ASP A 352 -17.30 27.28 -1.37
N SER A 353 -17.66 28.30 -0.58
CA SER A 353 -16.99 28.62 0.69
C SER A 353 -17.14 27.55 1.77
N LYS A 354 -17.98 26.53 1.56
CA LYS A 354 -18.09 25.36 2.45
C LYS A 354 -16.97 24.34 2.23
N LEU A 355 -16.28 24.43 1.09
CA LEU A 355 -15.20 23.55 0.73
C LEU A 355 -13.85 24.23 0.96
N LEU A 356 -12.86 23.44 1.40
CA LEU A 356 -11.47 23.90 1.43
C LEU A 356 -10.93 24.03 0.00
N LYS A 357 -10.10 25.03 -0.23
CA LYS A 357 -9.40 25.21 -1.50
C LYS A 357 -8.47 24.04 -1.81
N PHE A 358 -7.72 23.58 -0.82
CA PHE A 358 -6.84 22.42 -0.89
C PHE A 358 -7.48 21.24 -0.14
N ARG A 359 -8.39 20.52 -0.83
CA ARG A 359 -9.22 19.49 -0.22
C ARG A 359 -8.91 18.06 -0.67
N ALA A 360 -8.07 17.89 -1.69
CA ALA A 360 -7.77 16.57 -2.26
C ALA A 360 -6.80 15.79 -1.36
N ALA A 361 -7.33 15.07 -0.38
CA ALA A 361 -6.55 14.24 0.51
C ALA A 361 -6.06 12.99 -0.22
N ASN A 362 -4.76 12.72 -0.14
CA ASN A 362 -4.12 11.55 -0.74
C ASN A 362 -4.48 10.28 0.04
N ILE A 363 -5.06 9.31 -0.63
CA ILE A 363 -5.43 8.00 -0.07
C ILE A 363 -4.56 6.86 -0.61
N VAL A 364 -3.52 7.18 -1.36
CA VAL A 364 -2.58 6.21 -1.97
C VAL A 364 -3.33 5.13 -2.76
N ASN A 365 -4.13 5.57 -3.71
CA ASN A 365 -4.91 4.74 -4.61
C ASN A 365 -4.67 5.26 -6.03
N HIS A 366 -3.84 4.55 -6.79
CA HIS A 366 -3.24 5.05 -8.02
C HIS A 366 -3.58 4.15 -9.21
N TYR A 367 -3.72 4.77 -10.37
CA TYR A 367 -3.69 4.13 -11.67
C TYR A 367 -2.35 4.45 -12.35
N TYR A 368 -1.80 3.48 -13.05
CA TYR A 368 -0.64 3.64 -13.93
C TYR A 368 -0.96 3.08 -15.31
N SER A 369 -0.54 3.77 -16.37
CA SER A 369 -0.41 3.14 -17.68
C SER A 369 0.77 2.16 -17.66
N PHE A 370 0.69 1.09 -18.44
CA PHE A 370 1.81 0.16 -18.55
C PHE A 370 3.05 0.85 -19.13
N GLU A 371 2.88 1.75 -20.09
CA GLU A 371 3.95 2.54 -20.69
C GLU A 371 4.72 3.36 -19.66
N PHE A 372 4.02 3.93 -18.67
CA PHE A 372 4.68 4.64 -17.57
C PHE A 372 5.52 3.69 -16.71
N LEU A 373 5.00 2.52 -16.33
CA LEU A 373 5.76 1.54 -15.56
C LEU A 373 6.94 0.96 -16.36
N GLU A 374 6.78 0.77 -17.65
CA GLU A 374 7.88 0.33 -18.53
C GLU A 374 9.01 1.37 -18.57
N SER A 375 8.71 2.63 -18.38
CA SER A 375 9.68 3.74 -18.35
C SER A 375 10.46 3.89 -17.03
N ILE A 376 10.18 3.10 -15.99
CA ILE A 376 10.83 3.16 -14.67
C ILE A 376 12.35 3.31 -14.73
N PRO A 377 13.10 2.59 -15.60
CA PRO A 377 14.56 2.73 -15.65
C PRO A 377 15.05 4.15 -15.99
N ASN A 378 14.21 4.96 -16.64
CA ASN A 378 14.59 6.30 -17.08
C ASN A 378 14.51 7.36 -15.99
N TRP A 379 13.78 7.08 -14.90
CA TRP A 379 13.50 8.10 -13.87
C TRP A 379 13.61 7.62 -12.42
N SER A 380 13.53 6.32 -12.13
CA SER A 380 13.49 5.84 -10.74
C SER A 380 14.72 6.21 -9.92
N HIS A 381 15.87 6.34 -10.57
CA HIS A 381 17.12 6.79 -9.93
C HIS A 381 17.11 8.28 -9.51
N LYS A 382 16.11 9.06 -9.95
CA LYS A 382 15.93 10.47 -9.62
C LYS A 382 14.96 10.70 -8.46
N LEU A 383 14.31 9.64 -7.97
CA LEU A 383 13.38 9.75 -6.85
C LEU A 383 14.12 10.26 -5.60
N PRO A 384 13.55 11.23 -4.88
CA PRO A 384 14.14 11.73 -3.65
C PRO A 384 14.10 10.66 -2.55
N HIS A 385 14.96 10.81 -1.56
CA HIS A 385 14.91 10.04 -0.33
C HIS A 385 14.52 10.96 0.82
N HIS A 386 13.48 10.59 1.53
CA HIS A 386 12.99 11.30 2.71
C HIS A 386 13.65 10.77 3.97
N VAL A 387 13.92 11.66 4.91
CA VAL A 387 14.64 11.38 6.15
C VAL A 387 13.66 11.11 7.28
N ALA A 388 13.64 9.89 7.80
CA ALA A 388 12.90 9.52 8.98
C ALA A 388 13.85 9.25 10.16
N LYS A 389 14.02 10.25 11.06
CA LYS A 389 14.84 10.11 12.28
C LYS A 389 14.19 9.12 13.23
N LYS A 390 14.95 8.09 13.64
CA LYS A 390 14.45 6.97 14.47
C LYS A 390 15.43 6.58 15.56
N LYS A 391 14.90 5.93 16.60
CA LYS A 391 15.71 5.17 17.57
C LYS A 391 16.03 3.83 16.94
N ILE A 392 17.27 3.61 16.55
CA ILE A 392 17.73 2.41 15.85
C ILE A 392 18.64 1.64 16.77
N PRO A 393 18.26 0.44 17.23
CA PRO A 393 19.17 -0.44 17.96
C PRO A 393 20.41 -0.71 17.12
N CYS A 394 21.57 -0.60 17.73
CA CYS A 394 22.86 -0.78 17.05
C CYS A 394 23.91 -1.28 18.02
N ILE A 395 25.12 -1.54 17.54
CA ILE A 395 26.30 -1.77 18.36
C ILE A 395 27.20 -0.55 18.37
N ASP A 396 27.95 -0.39 19.46
CA ASP A 396 29.01 0.62 19.56
C ASP A 396 30.34 0.11 18.95
N ASN A 397 31.37 0.95 19.02
CA ASN A 397 32.69 0.60 18.48
C ASN A 397 33.37 -0.58 19.21
N GLU A 398 32.90 -0.95 20.39
CA GLU A 398 33.36 -2.11 21.15
C GLU A 398 32.47 -3.34 20.93
N GLY A 399 31.45 -3.25 20.06
CA GLY A 399 30.54 -4.34 19.73
C GLY A 399 29.45 -4.61 20.79
N ARG A 400 29.20 -3.66 21.70
CA ARG A 400 28.15 -3.76 22.73
C ARG A 400 26.83 -3.24 22.19
N GLU A 401 25.72 -3.91 22.54
CA GLU A 401 24.39 -3.47 22.16
C GLU A 401 24.03 -2.11 22.77
N VAL A 402 23.52 -1.21 21.92
CA VAL A 402 23.02 0.11 22.30
C VAL A 402 21.54 0.19 21.94
N LYS A 403 20.70 0.44 22.96
CA LYS A 403 19.27 0.76 22.78
C LYS A 403 19.08 2.25 23.05
N PRO A 404 18.97 3.08 22.03
CA PRO A 404 18.98 4.53 22.20
C PRO A 404 17.66 5.07 22.77
N ASP A 405 17.76 6.02 23.72
CA ASP A 405 16.62 6.73 24.30
C ASP A 405 16.11 7.87 23.40
N LYS A 406 16.95 8.33 22.48
CA LYS A 406 16.66 9.41 21.52
C LYS A 406 16.96 8.91 20.10
N PRO A 407 16.38 9.53 19.06
CA PRO A 407 16.79 9.23 17.68
C PRO A 407 18.30 9.35 17.49
N ASN A 408 18.94 8.26 17.09
CA ASN A 408 20.37 8.12 16.86
C ASN A 408 20.71 7.86 15.40
N GLY A 409 19.71 7.63 14.58
CA GLY A 409 19.90 7.30 13.18
C GLY A 409 18.70 7.65 12.32
N VAL A 410 18.84 7.36 11.05
CA VAL A 410 17.93 7.73 9.98
C VAL A 410 17.58 6.50 9.17
N LYS A 411 16.29 6.38 8.84
CA LYS A 411 15.81 5.56 7.75
C LYS A 411 15.60 6.45 6.55
N LEU A 412 16.05 5.98 5.40
CA LEU A 412 15.82 6.64 4.12
C LEU A 412 14.64 5.96 3.45
N GLU A 413 13.62 6.72 3.11
CA GLU A 413 12.36 6.20 2.56
C GLU A 413 12.01 6.97 1.28
N GLN A 414 11.49 6.27 0.28
CA GLN A 414 10.87 6.88 -0.90
C GLN A 414 9.35 6.72 -0.80
N PHE A 415 8.60 7.66 -1.36
CA PHE A 415 7.15 7.57 -1.42
C PHE A 415 6.67 7.26 -2.84
N VAL A 416 5.60 6.48 -2.92
CA VAL A 416 5.03 6.04 -4.20
C VAL A 416 4.57 7.20 -5.08
N PHE A 417 4.33 8.36 -4.51
CA PHE A 417 3.94 9.58 -5.21
C PHE A 417 5.12 10.50 -5.59
N ASP A 418 6.36 10.18 -5.20
CA ASP A 418 7.53 10.99 -5.54
C ASP A 418 7.80 11.07 -7.05
N CYS A 419 7.18 10.20 -7.85
CA CYS A 419 7.25 10.24 -9.30
C CYS A 419 6.28 11.25 -9.95
N PHE A 420 5.29 11.77 -9.23
CA PHE A 420 4.29 12.68 -9.79
C PHE A 420 4.90 13.91 -10.46
N PRO A 421 5.88 14.61 -9.85
CA PRO A 421 6.49 15.79 -10.46
C PRO A 421 7.24 15.56 -11.78
N PHE A 422 7.50 14.29 -12.15
CA PHE A 422 8.11 13.97 -13.44
C PHE A 422 7.15 14.09 -14.61
N LEU A 423 5.85 14.13 -14.33
CA LEU A 423 4.81 14.23 -15.35
C LEU A 423 4.45 15.69 -15.68
N GLU A 424 4.01 15.88 -16.91
CA GLU A 424 3.24 17.07 -17.26
C GLU A 424 1.79 16.91 -16.78
N MET A 425 1.09 18.03 -16.54
CA MET A 425 -0.26 18.02 -15.97
C MET A 425 -1.27 17.28 -16.88
N GLU A 426 -1.06 17.30 -18.20
CA GLU A 426 -1.90 16.62 -19.19
C GLU A 426 -1.82 15.08 -19.10
N LYS A 427 -0.75 14.58 -18.49
CA LYS A 427 -0.51 13.15 -18.27
C LYS A 427 -0.90 12.67 -16.87
N PHE A 428 -1.52 13.55 -16.09
CA PHE A 428 -1.95 13.26 -14.73
C PHE A 428 -3.43 13.60 -14.52
N ALA A 429 -4.13 12.78 -13.74
CA ALA A 429 -5.51 13.06 -13.36
C ALA A 429 -5.79 12.73 -11.89
N CYS A 430 -6.81 13.38 -11.32
CA CYS A 430 -7.30 13.12 -9.97
C CYS A 430 -8.81 12.90 -9.99
N MET A 431 -9.27 11.79 -9.41
CA MET A 431 -10.68 11.47 -9.20
C MET A 431 -11.04 11.63 -7.73
N GLU A 432 -11.89 12.62 -7.43
CA GLU A 432 -12.45 12.77 -6.08
C GLU A 432 -13.56 11.73 -5.86
N VAL A 433 -13.47 10.98 -4.75
CA VAL A 433 -14.44 9.93 -4.40
C VAL A 433 -15.03 10.18 -3.01
N LYS A 434 -16.19 9.57 -2.72
CA LYS A 434 -16.79 9.63 -1.39
C LYS A 434 -15.95 8.84 -0.41
N ARG A 435 -15.60 9.48 0.71
CA ARG A 435 -14.80 8.87 1.78
C ARG A 435 -15.46 7.62 2.32
N GLU A 436 -16.74 7.71 2.65
CA GLU A 436 -17.53 6.60 3.21
C GLU A 436 -17.67 5.39 2.28
N ASP A 437 -17.41 5.55 0.99
CA ASP A 437 -17.50 4.48 0.01
C ASP A 437 -16.13 3.87 -0.34
N GLU A 438 -15.02 4.62 -0.15
CA GLU A 438 -13.73 4.20 -0.67
C GLU A 438 -12.53 4.35 0.28
N PHE A 439 -12.70 4.97 1.45
CA PHE A 439 -11.54 5.22 2.32
C PHE A 439 -11.82 5.02 3.81
N SER A 440 -11.34 3.93 4.33
CA SER A 440 -11.32 3.62 5.77
C SER A 440 -9.99 2.93 6.13
N PRO A 441 -8.97 3.72 6.50
CA PRO A 441 -7.63 3.19 6.73
C PRO A 441 -7.51 2.55 8.11
N LEU A 442 -6.82 1.41 8.18
CA LEU A 442 -6.49 0.71 9.41
C LEU A 442 -5.05 1.04 9.82
N LYS A 443 -4.85 2.00 10.71
CA LYS A 443 -3.52 2.49 11.13
C LYS A 443 -3.23 2.31 12.61
N ASN A 444 -4.26 2.38 13.46
CA ASN A 444 -4.14 2.47 14.90
C ASN A 444 -4.66 1.22 15.60
N ALA A 445 -4.25 1.04 16.87
CA ALA A 445 -4.74 -0.03 17.70
C ALA A 445 -6.25 0.11 17.98
N LYS A 446 -6.89 -1.02 18.24
CA LYS A 446 -8.31 -1.07 18.60
C LYS A 446 -8.62 -0.15 19.80
N GLY A 447 -9.73 0.58 19.70
CA GLY A 447 -10.22 1.48 20.76
C GLY A 447 -9.60 2.88 20.74
N THR A 448 -8.85 3.26 19.71
CA THR A 448 -8.36 4.64 19.56
C THR A 448 -9.41 5.60 19.01
N GLY A 449 -10.49 5.10 18.43
CA GLY A 449 -11.63 5.88 17.92
C GLY A 449 -11.40 6.55 16.57
N HIS A 450 -10.25 6.31 15.92
CA HIS A 450 -9.98 6.80 14.57
C HIS A 450 -8.98 5.88 13.86
N ASP A 451 -9.22 5.61 12.59
CA ASP A 451 -8.39 4.76 11.72
C ASP A 451 -8.01 3.43 12.39
N ASP A 452 -8.94 2.83 13.13
CA ASP A 452 -8.77 1.63 13.94
C ASP A 452 -9.73 0.50 13.49
N PRO A 453 -9.59 -0.73 14.03
CA PRO A 453 -10.46 -1.84 13.65
C PRO A 453 -11.95 -1.58 13.86
N ASP A 454 -12.33 -0.85 14.89
CA ASP A 454 -13.74 -0.58 15.21
C ASP A 454 -14.33 0.41 14.22
N THR A 455 -13.60 1.48 13.88
CA THR A 455 -14.02 2.45 12.85
C THR A 455 -14.08 1.82 11.47
N SER A 456 -13.09 1.00 11.09
CA SER A 456 -13.10 0.33 9.78
C SER A 456 -14.22 -0.71 9.66
N ARG A 457 -14.50 -1.46 10.74
CA ARG A 457 -15.64 -2.37 10.81
C ARG A 457 -16.96 -1.62 10.62
N PHE A 458 -17.13 -0.52 11.36
CA PHE A 458 -18.32 0.32 11.25
C PHE A 458 -18.53 0.81 9.81
N ASP A 459 -17.50 1.34 9.17
CA ASP A 459 -17.57 1.87 7.80
C ASP A 459 -18.00 0.80 6.78
N ILE A 460 -17.45 -0.43 6.87
CA ILE A 460 -17.84 -1.54 5.98
C ILE A 460 -19.30 -1.92 6.22
N LEU A 461 -19.74 -2.02 7.47
CA LEU A 461 -21.11 -2.38 7.79
C LEU A 461 -22.12 -1.31 7.34
N GLN A 462 -21.75 -0.03 7.45
CA GLN A 462 -22.58 1.07 6.95
C GLN A 462 -22.59 1.14 5.42
N GLN A 463 -21.48 0.81 4.76
CA GLN A 463 -21.47 0.68 3.29
C GLN A 463 -22.43 -0.42 2.85
N GLY A 464 -22.40 -1.60 3.48
CA GLY A 464 -23.31 -2.70 3.18
C GLY A 464 -24.78 -2.29 3.41
N ARG A 465 -25.08 -1.56 4.49
CA ARG A 465 -26.42 -1.01 4.73
C ARG A 465 -26.86 -0.11 3.56
N ARG A 466 -26.02 0.83 3.12
CA ARG A 466 -26.35 1.70 1.97
C ARG A 466 -26.62 0.90 0.69
N PHE A 467 -25.86 -0.16 0.44
CA PHE A 467 -26.09 -1.03 -0.73
C PHE A 467 -27.46 -1.69 -0.67
N LEU A 468 -27.88 -2.19 0.49
CA LEU A 468 -29.17 -2.85 0.67
C LEU A 468 -30.33 -1.86 0.58
N GLU A 469 -30.21 -0.69 1.21
CA GLU A 469 -31.21 0.38 1.12
C GLU A 469 -31.35 0.88 -0.33
N GLY A 470 -30.22 1.01 -1.06
CA GLY A 470 -30.21 1.33 -2.50
C GLY A 470 -30.87 0.25 -3.37
N ALA A 471 -30.83 -1.02 -2.96
CA ALA A 471 -31.55 -2.12 -3.60
C ALA A 471 -33.04 -2.23 -3.20
N GLY A 472 -33.52 -1.34 -2.32
CA GLY A 472 -34.91 -1.31 -1.87
C GLY A 472 -35.23 -2.16 -0.65
N ALA A 473 -34.22 -2.64 0.10
CA ALA A 473 -34.42 -3.32 1.37
C ALA A 473 -34.62 -2.32 2.51
N THR A 474 -35.32 -2.72 3.57
CA THR A 474 -35.48 -1.96 4.81
C THR A 474 -34.61 -2.60 5.90
N ILE A 475 -33.73 -1.81 6.53
CA ILE A 475 -32.86 -2.29 7.59
C ILE A 475 -33.44 -1.90 8.95
N THR A 476 -33.68 -2.89 9.81
CA THR A 476 -34.15 -2.71 11.19
C THR A 476 -33.09 -3.17 12.19
N SER A 477 -33.08 -2.57 13.36
CA SER A 477 -32.15 -2.94 14.46
C SER A 477 -32.86 -2.88 15.81
N ASP A 478 -32.64 -3.87 16.64
CA ASP A 478 -33.19 -3.88 18.02
C ASP A 478 -32.46 -2.91 18.93
N ARG A 479 -31.22 -2.49 18.58
CA ARG A 479 -30.38 -1.68 19.44
C ARG A 479 -30.59 -0.19 19.30
N GLY A 480 -31.22 0.27 18.22
CA GLY A 480 -31.53 1.68 17.99
C GLY A 480 -30.30 2.61 17.87
N ASP A 481 -29.10 2.05 17.91
CA ASP A 481 -27.85 2.75 17.74
C ASP A 481 -27.25 2.51 16.34
N GLU A 482 -26.46 3.44 15.87
CA GLU A 482 -25.80 3.33 14.56
C GLU A 482 -24.86 2.13 14.50
N GLU A 483 -24.21 1.78 15.62
CA GLU A 483 -23.24 0.69 15.70
C GLU A 483 -23.89 -0.69 15.54
N GLY A 484 -25.17 -0.85 15.95
CA GLY A 484 -25.95 -2.09 15.78
C GLY A 484 -26.71 -2.18 14.46
N SER A 485 -26.73 -1.14 13.65
CA SER A 485 -27.58 -1.04 12.45
C SER A 485 -26.90 -1.44 11.14
N GLY A 486 -25.65 -1.88 11.18
CA GLY A 486 -24.86 -2.20 9.99
C GLY A 486 -25.07 -3.63 9.49
N VAL A 487 -24.84 -3.84 8.19
CA VAL A 487 -24.95 -5.15 7.53
C VAL A 487 -23.70 -5.40 6.70
N GLU A 488 -23.11 -6.58 6.86
CA GLU A 488 -22.02 -7.01 6.00
C GLU A 488 -22.57 -7.59 4.70
N VAL A 489 -22.14 -7.03 3.57
CA VAL A 489 -22.39 -7.61 2.24
C VAL A 489 -21.10 -8.25 1.75
N SER A 490 -21.13 -9.56 1.50
CA SER A 490 -19.96 -10.28 1.00
C SER A 490 -19.55 -9.74 -0.38
N PRO A 491 -18.24 -9.46 -0.60
CA PRO A 491 -17.78 -9.05 -1.93
C PRO A 491 -18.08 -10.07 -3.03
N LEU A 492 -18.26 -11.35 -2.70
CA LEU A 492 -18.65 -12.39 -3.66
C LEU A 492 -20.06 -12.19 -4.22
N ILE A 493 -20.93 -11.48 -3.49
CA ILE A 493 -22.30 -11.19 -3.92
C ILE A 493 -22.40 -9.84 -4.63
N SER A 494 -21.72 -8.82 -4.09
CA SER A 494 -21.75 -7.47 -4.65
C SER A 494 -20.40 -6.77 -4.48
N TYR A 495 -19.92 -6.18 -5.55
CA TYR A 495 -18.70 -5.37 -5.53
C TYR A 495 -18.98 -3.92 -5.11
N GLY A 496 -20.07 -3.34 -5.62
CA GLY A 496 -20.41 -1.92 -5.42
C GLY A 496 -21.91 -1.64 -5.27
N GLY A 497 -22.69 -2.62 -4.82
CA GLY A 497 -24.14 -2.52 -4.64
C GLY A 497 -24.96 -3.20 -5.75
N GLU A 498 -24.29 -3.71 -6.80
CA GLU A 498 -24.96 -4.45 -7.88
C GLU A 498 -25.38 -5.87 -7.47
N GLY A 499 -26.42 -6.41 -8.13
CA GLY A 499 -26.85 -7.80 -7.95
C GLY A 499 -27.63 -8.06 -6.66
N LEU A 500 -28.13 -7.02 -6.01
CA LEU A 500 -28.88 -7.10 -4.75
C LEU A 500 -30.40 -6.93 -4.94
N GLU A 501 -30.89 -6.91 -6.17
CA GLU A 501 -32.30 -6.67 -6.52
C GLU A 501 -33.26 -7.72 -5.91
N PHE A 502 -32.76 -8.92 -5.61
CA PHE A 502 -33.50 -9.97 -4.92
C PHE A 502 -33.91 -9.61 -3.49
N LEU A 503 -33.32 -8.55 -2.92
CA LEU A 503 -33.63 -8.04 -1.58
C LEU A 503 -34.65 -6.88 -1.60
N ASN A 504 -35.10 -6.45 -2.77
CA ASN A 504 -36.09 -5.38 -2.90
C ASN A 504 -37.39 -5.72 -2.11
N GLY A 505 -37.81 -4.78 -1.26
CA GLY A 505 -38.99 -4.91 -0.41
C GLY A 505 -38.82 -5.85 0.79
N ARG A 506 -37.64 -6.43 1.03
CA ARG A 506 -37.36 -7.26 2.21
C ARG A 506 -36.96 -6.41 3.41
N GLU A 507 -37.39 -6.88 4.59
CA GLU A 507 -36.89 -6.36 5.87
C GLU A 507 -35.71 -7.22 6.34
N ILE A 508 -34.60 -6.56 6.66
CA ILE A 508 -33.37 -7.21 7.14
C ILE A 508 -33.05 -6.67 8.53
N LYS A 509 -32.98 -7.58 9.50
CA LYS A 509 -32.66 -7.24 10.87
C LYS A 509 -31.14 -7.23 11.07
N ALA A 510 -30.59 -6.07 11.36
CA ALA A 510 -29.18 -5.90 11.66
C ALA A 510 -28.84 -6.28 13.13
N PRO A 511 -27.60 -6.75 13.43
CA PRO A 511 -26.53 -7.01 12.47
C PRO A 511 -26.77 -8.28 11.63
N ALA A 512 -26.44 -8.23 10.36
CA ALA A 512 -26.62 -9.35 9.43
C ALA A 512 -25.45 -9.48 8.46
N VAL A 513 -25.36 -10.65 7.80
CA VAL A 513 -24.41 -10.94 6.71
C VAL A 513 -25.16 -11.42 5.50
N ILE A 514 -24.89 -10.84 4.35
CA ILE A 514 -25.42 -11.27 3.05
C ILE A 514 -24.28 -11.97 2.29
N GLU A 515 -24.30 -13.29 2.30
CA GLU A 515 -23.27 -14.13 1.66
C GLU A 515 -23.78 -14.96 0.48
N LYS A 516 -25.08 -15.10 0.35
CA LYS A 516 -25.75 -15.91 -0.71
C LYS A 516 -27.04 -15.24 -1.14
N GLU A 517 -27.43 -15.48 -2.37
CA GLU A 517 -28.79 -15.22 -2.81
C GLU A 517 -29.72 -16.07 -1.95
N GLN A 518 -30.62 -15.42 -1.20
CA GLN A 518 -31.59 -16.10 -0.33
C GLN A 518 -32.84 -16.43 -1.07
#